data_a317bce8a73f02f4db8360b1b987b0ce
#
_entry.id   a317bce8a73f02f4db8360b1b987b0ce
#
_cell.length_a   1.000
_cell.length_b   1.000
_cell.length_c   1.000
_cell.angle_alpha   90.00
_cell.angle_beta   90.00
_cell.angle_gamma   90.00
#
_symmetry.space_group_name_H-M   'P 1'
#
loop_
_entity.id
_entity.type
_entity.pdbx_description
1 polymer ?
#
loop_
_entity_poly.entity_id
_entity_poly.type
_entity_poly.pdbx_seq_one_letter_code
_entity_poly.pdbx_strand_id
1 'polypeptide(L)'
;YNIPQIYWEIGHPAADYETLIRWWARHAAARPLYIGQDVVRTVSKADLMNPNQSQIPAKYNLQRSLPTVQGSCQWYAAAVVENKGHYRDMLVKEYHKYPALLPASPFMDDKAPGKVRKLKPVWTADGYILFWTAPKAKTEMDKAYHYVVYRFDKKEKVNLNDPSHIVAITHDEYYKLPYEDGKTKYRYVVTALDRLHNESKSVSKKIKL
;
A
#
# COMPACT_ATOMS: atom_id res chain seq x y z
N TYR A 1 12.36 -6.78 9.46
CA TYR A 1 12.36 -6.86 7.99
C TYR A 1 13.76 -7.04 7.43
N ASN A 2 13.86 -7.51 6.16
CA ASN A 2 15.09 -7.61 5.42
C ASN A 2 15.01 -6.74 4.17
N ILE A 3 16.15 -6.09 3.81
CA ILE A 3 16.28 -5.33 2.55
C ILE A 3 17.61 -5.73 1.89
N PRO A 4 17.68 -6.87 1.20
CA PRO A 4 18.87 -7.24 0.45
C PRO A 4 19.09 -6.28 -0.72
N GLN A 5 20.33 -5.85 -0.92
CA GLN A 5 20.73 -4.96 -2.00
C GLN A 5 20.96 -5.77 -3.29
N ILE A 6 19.87 -6.00 -4.03
CA ILE A 6 19.92 -6.72 -5.30
C ILE A 6 20.01 -5.69 -6.45
N TYR A 7 21.19 -5.09 -6.61
CA TYR A 7 21.40 -3.94 -7.48
C TYR A 7 21.67 -4.30 -8.95
N TRP A 8 21.94 -5.57 -9.23
CA TRP A 8 22.30 -6.03 -10.58
C TRP A 8 21.09 -6.10 -11.50
N GLU A 9 21.37 -6.25 -12.79
CA GLU A 9 20.35 -6.49 -13.82
C GLU A 9 19.88 -7.94 -13.84
N ILE A 10 18.74 -8.18 -14.44
CA ILE A 10 18.32 -9.51 -14.87
C ILE A 10 19.28 -9.94 -15.99
N GLY A 11 19.80 -11.16 -15.90
CA GLY A 11 20.80 -11.69 -16.82
C GLY A 11 22.25 -11.33 -16.47
N HIS A 12 22.53 -10.76 -15.29
CA HIS A 12 23.91 -10.51 -14.87
C HIS A 12 24.67 -11.83 -14.64
N PRO A 13 25.86 -12.04 -15.26
CA PRO A 13 26.49 -13.36 -15.31
C PRO A 13 26.91 -13.92 -13.93
N ALA A 14 27.26 -13.06 -12.97
CA ALA A 14 27.74 -13.50 -11.65
C ALA A 14 26.72 -13.26 -10.52
N ALA A 15 25.71 -12.40 -10.72
CA ALA A 15 24.77 -12.00 -9.68
C ALA A 15 23.40 -11.65 -10.29
N ASP A 16 22.82 -12.60 -11.02
CA ASP A 16 21.56 -12.41 -11.70
C ASP A 16 20.43 -12.02 -10.73
N TYR A 17 19.74 -10.95 -11.05
CA TYR A 17 18.68 -10.39 -10.24
C TYR A 17 17.55 -11.40 -9.98
N GLU A 18 17.12 -12.16 -10.99
CA GLU A 18 16.03 -13.13 -10.84
C GLU A 18 16.42 -14.27 -9.91
N THR A 19 17.62 -14.80 -10.07
CA THR A 19 18.17 -15.85 -9.21
C THR A 19 18.24 -15.40 -7.76
N LEU A 20 18.75 -14.19 -7.51
CA LEU A 20 18.90 -13.65 -6.16
C LEU A 20 17.56 -13.36 -5.50
N ILE A 21 16.61 -12.72 -6.17
CA ILE A 21 15.32 -12.40 -5.56
C ILE A 21 14.51 -13.67 -5.24
N ARG A 22 14.56 -14.68 -6.09
CA ARG A 22 13.92 -15.98 -5.83
C ARG A 22 14.56 -16.71 -4.66
N TRP A 23 15.86 -16.60 -4.49
CA TRP A 23 16.56 -17.14 -3.33
C TRP A 23 16.13 -16.45 -2.04
N TRP A 24 16.15 -15.10 -2.00
CA TRP A 24 15.72 -14.33 -0.85
C TRP A 24 14.24 -14.57 -0.52
N ALA A 25 13.38 -14.67 -1.52
CA ALA A 25 11.96 -14.96 -1.32
C ALA A 25 11.72 -16.30 -0.60
N ARG A 26 12.53 -17.31 -0.88
CA ARG A 26 12.48 -18.62 -0.18
C ARG A 26 13.08 -18.59 1.22
N HIS A 27 13.98 -17.65 1.50
CA HIS A 27 14.75 -17.60 2.76
C HIS A 27 14.37 -16.39 3.65
N ALA A 28 13.22 -15.78 3.43
CA ALA A 28 12.78 -14.60 4.19
C ALA A 28 12.48 -14.88 5.69
N ALA A 29 12.40 -16.15 6.09
CA ALA A 29 12.22 -16.58 7.47
C ALA A 29 11.04 -15.91 8.20
N ALA A 30 9.90 -15.78 7.52
CA ALA A 30 8.69 -15.10 7.99
C ALA A 30 8.91 -13.62 8.40
N ARG A 31 9.93 -12.96 7.85
CA ARG A 31 10.13 -11.52 8.01
C ARG A 31 9.72 -10.77 6.75
N PRO A 32 9.17 -9.55 6.88
CA PRO A 32 8.90 -8.70 5.72
C PRO A 32 10.16 -8.55 4.86
N LEU A 33 10.05 -8.88 3.58
CA LEU A 33 11.13 -8.79 2.60
C LEU A 33 10.86 -7.63 1.65
N TYR A 34 11.77 -6.68 1.60
CA TYR A 34 11.78 -5.60 0.61
C TYR A 34 13.02 -5.74 -0.25
N ILE A 35 12.95 -5.38 -1.51
CA ILE A 35 14.08 -5.51 -2.42
C ILE A 35 14.77 -4.16 -2.60
N GLY A 36 16.03 -4.08 -2.18
CA GLY A 36 16.89 -2.95 -2.48
C GLY A 36 17.23 -2.97 -3.98
N GLN A 37 16.86 -1.89 -4.68
CA GLN A 37 16.95 -1.81 -6.13
C GLN A 37 17.70 -0.57 -6.57
N ASP A 38 18.69 -0.75 -7.46
CA ASP A 38 19.42 0.36 -8.08
C ASP A 38 18.60 0.95 -9.24
N VAL A 39 18.18 2.20 -9.07
CA VAL A 39 17.37 2.92 -10.06
C VAL A 39 18.16 3.16 -11.34
N VAL A 40 19.39 3.68 -11.23
CA VAL A 40 20.21 4.05 -12.39
C VAL A 40 20.54 2.84 -13.24
N ARG A 41 20.97 1.75 -12.60
CA ARG A 41 21.27 0.50 -13.31
C ARG A 41 20.02 -0.08 -13.96
N THR A 42 18.89 -0.06 -13.25
CA THR A 42 17.62 -0.61 -13.77
C THR A 42 17.14 0.12 -15.02
N VAL A 43 17.25 1.46 -15.06
CA VAL A 43 16.82 2.22 -16.26
C VAL A 43 17.83 2.16 -17.40
N SER A 44 19.10 1.92 -17.11
CA SER A 44 20.17 1.85 -18.13
C SER A 44 20.30 0.50 -18.84
N LYS A 45 19.63 -0.54 -18.31
CA LYS A 45 19.67 -1.89 -18.88
C LYS A 45 18.40 -2.20 -19.65
N ALA A 46 18.56 -2.70 -20.86
CA ALA A 46 17.47 -3.17 -21.69
C ALA A 46 16.85 -4.44 -21.09
N ASP A 47 15.55 -4.58 -21.25
CA ASP A 47 14.84 -5.82 -20.94
C ASP A 47 15.26 -6.93 -21.92
N LEU A 48 15.50 -8.14 -21.43
CA LEU A 48 15.99 -9.25 -22.25
C LEU A 48 14.96 -9.74 -23.28
N MET A 49 13.66 -9.61 -22.93
CA MET A 49 12.55 -10.05 -23.80
C MET A 49 12.01 -8.90 -24.66
N ASN A 50 12.24 -7.65 -24.24
CA ASN A 50 11.82 -6.46 -24.97
C ASN A 50 12.91 -5.39 -24.95
N PRO A 51 13.89 -5.46 -25.86
CA PRO A 51 15.06 -4.56 -25.88
C PRO A 51 14.74 -3.06 -26.01
N ASN A 52 13.51 -2.71 -26.41
CA ASN A 52 13.05 -1.32 -26.49
C ASN A 52 12.60 -0.75 -25.16
N GLN A 53 12.58 -1.55 -24.09
CA GLN A 53 12.22 -1.16 -22.74
C GLN A 53 13.40 -1.35 -21.78
N SER A 54 13.37 -0.57 -20.69
CA SER A 54 14.26 -0.82 -19.55
C SER A 54 13.79 -2.04 -18.75
N GLN A 55 14.60 -2.50 -17.80
CA GLN A 55 14.24 -3.64 -16.94
C GLN A 55 13.23 -3.30 -15.83
N ILE A 56 12.67 -2.09 -15.79
CA ILE A 56 11.68 -1.70 -14.75
C ILE A 56 10.47 -2.65 -14.74
N PRO A 57 9.75 -2.86 -15.87
CA PRO A 57 8.61 -3.76 -15.89
C PRO A 57 8.95 -5.18 -15.46
N ALA A 58 10.02 -5.75 -16.01
CA ALA A 58 10.44 -7.12 -15.69
C ALA A 58 10.72 -7.29 -14.19
N LYS A 59 11.48 -6.37 -13.59
CA LYS A 59 11.80 -6.42 -12.15
C LYS A 59 10.56 -6.27 -11.26
N TYR A 60 9.67 -5.31 -11.54
CA TYR A 60 8.45 -5.11 -10.75
C TYR A 60 7.45 -6.26 -10.89
N ASN A 61 7.27 -6.79 -12.10
CA ASN A 61 6.42 -7.95 -12.33
C ASN A 61 6.95 -9.19 -11.59
N LEU A 62 8.27 -9.39 -11.60
CA LEU A 62 8.92 -10.46 -10.85
C LEU A 62 8.73 -10.28 -9.34
N GLN A 63 8.96 -9.08 -8.79
CA GLN A 63 8.70 -8.79 -7.37
C GLN A 63 7.26 -9.12 -6.98
N ARG A 64 6.28 -8.69 -7.77
CA ARG A 64 4.85 -8.92 -7.51
C ARG A 64 4.41 -10.37 -7.68
N SER A 65 5.13 -11.16 -8.45
CA SER A 65 4.88 -12.61 -8.58
C SER A 65 5.33 -13.43 -7.37
N LEU A 66 6.09 -12.83 -6.44
CA LEU A 66 6.66 -13.48 -5.28
C LEU A 66 5.92 -13.02 -4.01
N PRO A 67 5.03 -13.84 -3.42
CA PRO A 67 4.17 -13.43 -2.29
C PRO A 67 4.92 -12.96 -1.03
N THR A 68 6.16 -13.42 -0.84
CA THR A 68 7.00 -13.02 0.30
C THR A 68 7.66 -11.66 0.11
N VAL A 69 7.72 -11.12 -1.12
CA VAL A 69 8.24 -9.79 -1.42
C VAL A 69 7.13 -8.77 -1.20
N GLN A 70 7.28 -7.91 -0.19
CA GLN A 70 6.26 -6.96 0.25
C GLN A 70 6.48 -5.54 -0.27
N GLY A 71 7.58 -5.31 -0.97
CA GLY A 71 7.88 -4.01 -1.55
C GLY A 71 9.32 -3.85 -1.97
N SER A 72 9.71 -2.63 -2.30
CA SER A 72 11.08 -2.31 -2.73
C SER A 72 11.60 -1.03 -2.09
N CYS A 73 12.91 -0.97 -1.90
CA CYS A 73 13.65 0.21 -1.47
C CYS A 73 14.47 0.73 -2.64
N GLN A 74 14.24 1.98 -3.02
CA GLN A 74 14.86 2.58 -4.21
C GLN A 74 16.21 3.20 -3.86
N TRP A 75 17.26 2.75 -4.48
CA TRP A 75 18.58 3.34 -4.41
C TRP A 75 18.88 4.06 -5.74
N TYR A 76 19.10 5.38 -5.76
CA TYR A 76 19.03 6.26 -4.60
C TYR A 76 17.94 7.32 -4.82
N ALA A 77 17.53 8.00 -3.74
CA ALA A 77 16.38 8.91 -3.76
C ALA A 77 16.46 10.00 -4.84
N ALA A 78 17.63 10.62 -5.05
CA ALA A 78 17.77 11.66 -6.07
C ALA A 78 17.46 11.15 -7.48
N ALA A 79 17.83 9.91 -7.84
CA ALA A 79 17.50 9.35 -9.13
C ALA A 79 15.99 9.20 -9.36
N VAL A 80 15.23 8.94 -8.30
CA VAL A 80 13.76 8.91 -8.34
C VAL A 80 13.19 10.33 -8.47
N VAL A 81 13.69 11.28 -7.67
CA VAL A 81 13.25 12.69 -7.68
C VAL A 81 13.54 13.33 -9.04
N GLU A 82 14.71 13.10 -9.60
CA GLU A 82 15.15 13.58 -10.93
C GLU A 82 14.43 12.84 -12.08
N ASN A 83 13.64 11.81 -11.77
CA ASN A 83 12.91 11.01 -12.74
C ASN A 83 13.82 10.37 -13.83
N LYS A 84 15.00 9.87 -13.43
CA LYS A 84 15.95 9.25 -14.37
C LYS A 84 15.29 8.12 -15.15
N GLY A 85 15.42 8.16 -16.48
CA GLY A 85 14.82 7.17 -17.38
C GLY A 85 13.30 7.01 -17.20
N HIS A 86 12.59 8.06 -16.80
CA HIS A 86 11.15 8.05 -16.52
C HIS A 86 10.74 7.09 -15.39
N TYR A 87 11.67 6.77 -14.48
CA TYR A 87 11.45 5.79 -13.41
C TYR A 87 10.27 6.15 -12.50
N ARG A 88 10.24 7.39 -11.97
CA ARG A 88 9.16 7.87 -11.12
C ARG A 88 7.81 7.85 -11.84
N ASP A 89 7.78 8.33 -13.08
CA ASP A 89 6.54 8.38 -13.87
C ASP A 89 5.96 6.97 -14.07
N MET A 90 6.81 5.98 -14.35
CA MET A 90 6.38 4.59 -14.46
C MET A 90 5.90 4.02 -13.13
N LEU A 91 6.58 4.33 -12.01
CA LEU A 91 6.11 3.91 -10.69
C LEU A 91 4.71 4.44 -10.40
N VAL A 92 4.50 5.74 -10.54
CA VAL A 92 3.22 6.39 -10.23
C VAL A 92 2.11 5.91 -11.17
N LYS A 93 2.42 5.76 -12.46
CA LYS A 93 1.43 5.40 -13.47
C LYS A 93 1.02 3.93 -13.43
N GLU A 94 1.97 3.02 -13.20
CA GLU A 94 1.74 1.59 -13.38
C GLU A 94 1.79 0.79 -12.06
N TYR A 95 2.79 1.03 -11.22
CA TYR A 95 3.07 0.15 -10.08
C TYR A 95 2.61 0.68 -8.72
N HIS A 96 2.66 2.00 -8.52
CA HIS A 96 2.27 2.65 -7.26
C HIS A 96 1.13 3.65 -7.50
N LYS A 97 0.17 3.26 -8.32
CA LYS A 97 -0.96 4.09 -8.73
C LYS A 97 -1.90 4.42 -7.57
N TYR A 98 -2.02 3.51 -6.62
CA TYR A 98 -2.92 3.63 -5.48
C TYR A 98 -2.14 3.63 -4.18
N PRO A 99 -2.69 4.22 -3.09
CA PRO A 99 -2.13 4.08 -1.75
C PRO A 99 -2.02 2.59 -1.37
N ALA A 100 -1.04 2.26 -0.54
CA ALA A 100 -0.90 0.91 0.00
C ALA A 100 -0.76 0.96 1.52
N LEU A 101 -1.34 -0.02 2.20
CA LEU A 101 -1.08 -0.23 3.62
C LEU A 101 0.32 -0.82 3.80
N LEU A 102 0.99 -0.42 4.86
CA LEU A 102 2.24 -1.08 5.24
C LEU A 102 1.92 -2.51 5.70
N PRO A 103 2.79 -3.47 5.39
CA PRO A 103 2.61 -4.85 5.84
C PRO A 103 2.57 -4.97 7.36
N ALA A 104 1.68 -5.80 7.87
CA ALA A 104 1.64 -6.11 9.29
C ALA A 104 2.91 -6.85 9.75
N SER A 105 3.19 -6.80 11.06
CA SER A 105 4.33 -7.48 11.69
C SER A 105 3.85 -8.56 12.66
N PRO A 106 3.25 -9.65 12.18
CA PRO A 106 2.56 -10.65 13.02
C PRO A 106 3.50 -11.39 13.97
N PHE A 107 4.79 -11.38 13.70
CA PHE A 107 5.82 -11.96 14.60
C PHE A 107 6.05 -11.13 15.88
N MET A 108 5.54 -9.88 15.93
CA MET A 108 5.58 -9.03 17.13
C MET A 108 4.24 -9.04 17.86
N ASP A 109 3.15 -8.84 17.13
CA ASP A 109 1.78 -8.98 17.59
C ASP A 109 0.86 -9.17 16.36
N ASP A 110 -0.06 -10.12 16.44
CA ASP A 110 -1.02 -10.45 15.37
C ASP A 110 -2.46 -10.07 15.72
N LYS A 111 -2.68 -9.35 16.83
CA LYS A 111 -3.99 -8.94 17.30
C LYS A 111 -4.39 -7.60 16.71
N ALA A 112 -5.38 -7.63 15.86
CA ALA A 112 -5.94 -6.40 15.31
C ALA A 112 -6.69 -5.58 16.36
N PRO A 113 -6.72 -4.24 16.25
CA PRO A 113 -7.50 -3.38 17.12
C PRO A 113 -9.00 -3.65 16.96
N GLY A 114 -9.81 -3.16 17.89
CA GLY A 114 -11.26 -3.18 17.78
C GLY A 114 -11.74 -2.39 16.54
N LYS A 115 -12.94 -2.69 16.05
CA LYS A 115 -13.56 -1.91 14.99
C LYS A 115 -13.91 -0.49 15.47
N VAL A 116 -13.88 0.49 14.56
CA VAL A 116 -14.35 1.86 14.84
C VAL A 116 -15.81 1.86 15.30
N ARG A 117 -16.20 2.89 16.05
CA ARG A 117 -17.53 3.02 16.63
C ARG A 117 -18.23 4.28 16.12
N LYS A 118 -19.55 4.34 16.22
CA LYS A 118 -20.38 5.51 15.95
C LYS A 118 -20.13 6.16 14.58
N LEU A 119 -19.87 5.35 13.54
CA LEU A 119 -19.66 5.85 12.19
C LEU A 119 -20.90 6.57 11.67
N LYS A 120 -20.81 7.89 11.46
CA LYS A 120 -21.95 8.73 11.02
C LYS A 120 -21.48 9.91 10.16
N PRO A 121 -22.18 10.24 9.08
CA PRO A 121 -21.99 11.48 8.35
C PRO A 121 -22.77 12.61 9.03
N VAL A 122 -22.19 13.81 9.07
CA VAL A 122 -22.80 15.01 9.69
C VAL A 122 -22.45 16.22 8.81
N TRP A 123 -23.42 17.10 8.59
CA TRP A 123 -23.20 18.43 8.05
C TRP A 123 -22.64 19.35 9.13
N THR A 124 -21.57 20.05 8.82
CA THR A 124 -20.90 21.02 9.69
C THR A 124 -20.67 22.31 8.93
N ALA A 125 -20.16 23.35 9.59
CA ALA A 125 -19.72 24.59 8.92
C ALA A 125 -18.62 24.32 7.88
N ASP A 126 -17.76 23.31 8.10
CA ASP A 126 -16.67 22.93 7.20
C ASP A 126 -17.07 21.99 6.06
N GLY A 127 -18.38 21.61 5.99
CA GLY A 127 -18.93 20.74 4.96
C GLY A 127 -19.48 19.43 5.48
N TYR A 128 -19.64 18.45 4.57
CA TYR A 128 -20.18 17.14 4.90
C TYR A 128 -19.04 16.22 5.37
N ILE A 129 -19.08 15.77 6.62
CA ILE A 129 -17.99 15.06 7.26
C ILE A 129 -18.46 13.70 7.79
N LEU A 130 -17.70 12.66 7.53
CA LEU A 130 -17.87 11.33 8.09
C LEU A 130 -17.05 11.23 9.37
N PHE A 131 -17.72 11.12 10.50
CA PHE A 131 -17.10 10.95 11.83
C PHE A 131 -17.17 9.51 12.30
N TRP A 132 -16.21 9.13 13.10
CA TRP A 132 -16.23 7.89 13.89
C TRP A 132 -15.57 8.13 15.25
N THR A 133 -15.60 7.12 16.10
CA THR A 133 -14.90 7.13 17.38
C THR A 133 -13.93 5.96 17.42
N ALA A 134 -12.75 6.19 17.94
CA ALA A 134 -11.74 5.14 18.15
C ALA A 134 -12.30 3.92 18.89
N PRO A 135 -11.85 2.71 18.56
CA PRO A 135 -12.17 1.54 19.37
C PRO A 135 -11.59 1.69 20.79
N LYS A 136 -12.20 1.01 21.76
CA LYS A 136 -11.56 0.86 23.07
C LYS A 136 -10.37 -0.09 22.95
N ALA A 137 -9.22 0.33 23.43
CA ALA A 137 -8.03 -0.50 23.52
C ALA A 137 -7.93 -1.11 24.94
N LYS A 138 -7.41 -2.33 25.03
CA LYS A 138 -7.08 -2.99 26.30
C LYS A 138 -5.62 -2.75 26.69
N THR A 139 -4.77 -2.64 25.70
CA THR A 139 -3.32 -2.40 25.83
C THR A 139 -2.90 -1.30 24.86
N GLU A 140 -1.68 -0.77 25.00
CA GLU A 140 -1.13 0.19 24.04
C GLU A 140 -0.91 -0.45 22.64
N MET A 141 -0.71 -1.76 22.56
CA MET A 141 -0.56 -2.47 21.28
C MET A 141 -1.88 -2.57 20.52
N ASP A 142 -3.02 -2.71 21.24
CA ASP A 142 -4.36 -2.78 20.63
C ASP A 142 -4.91 -1.39 20.25
N LYS A 143 -4.20 -0.31 20.56
CA LYS A 143 -4.65 1.05 20.31
C LYS A 143 -4.66 1.36 18.82
N ALA A 144 -5.78 1.90 18.33
CA ALA A 144 -5.83 2.42 16.95
C ALA A 144 -4.83 3.57 16.79
N TYR A 145 -3.99 3.47 15.78
CA TYR A 145 -2.96 4.45 15.44
C TYR A 145 -3.28 5.19 14.15
N HIS A 146 -3.86 4.48 13.16
CA HIS A 146 -4.40 5.05 11.95
C HIS A 146 -5.80 4.52 11.66
N TYR A 147 -6.48 5.18 10.74
CA TYR A 147 -7.73 4.74 10.15
C TYR A 147 -7.60 4.70 8.65
N VAL A 148 -8.21 3.71 8.02
CA VAL A 148 -8.30 3.62 6.57
C VAL A 148 -9.74 3.84 6.17
N VAL A 149 -9.94 4.77 5.24
CA VAL A 149 -11.25 5.07 4.67
C VAL A 149 -11.28 4.54 3.25
N TYR A 150 -12.22 3.65 2.98
CA TYR A 150 -12.47 3.10 1.66
C TYR A 150 -13.79 3.63 1.10
N ARG A 151 -13.87 3.76 -0.22
CA ARG A 151 -15.10 4.10 -0.93
C ARG A 151 -15.39 3.05 -2.00
N PHE A 152 -16.60 2.50 -1.95
CA PHE A 152 -17.12 1.54 -2.93
C PHE A 152 -18.39 2.08 -3.55
N ASP A 153 -18.70 1.66 -4.77
CA ASP A 153 -20.01 1.92 -5.35
C ASP A 153 -21.11 1.22 -4.53
N LYS A 154 -22.33 1.77 -4.60
CA LYS A 154 -23.46 1.32 -3.75
C LYS A 154 -23.68 -0.19 -3.79
N LYS A 155 -23.53 -0.82 -4.97
CA LYS A 155 -23.81 -2.24 -5.21
C LYS A 155 -22.56 -3.11 -5.21
N GLU A 156 -21.40 -2.49 -5.17
CA GLU A 156 -20.12 -3.17 -5.24
C GLU A 156 -19.86 -4.04 -4.00
N LYS A 157 -19.24 -5.19 -4.22
CA LYS A 157 -18.79 -6.05 -3.12
C LYS A 157 -17.56 -5.43 -2.45
N VAL A 158 -17.61 -5.30 -1.13
CA VAL A 158 -16.48 -4.78 -0.36
C VAL A 158 -15.30 -5.75 -0.46
N ASN A 159 -14.18 -5.24 -0.98
CA ASN A 159 -12.89 -5.93 -1.04
C ASN A 159 -11.81 -4.98 -0.51
N LEU A 160 -11.38 -5.16 0.74
CA LEU A 160 -10.37 -4.31 1.37
C LEU A 160 -8.97 -4.58 0.85
N ASN A 161 -8.75 -5.68 0.13
CA ASN A 161 -7.47 -6.00 -0.50
C ASN A 161 -7.23 -5.23 -1.81
N ASP A 162 -8.25 -4.53 -2.31
CA ASP A 162 -8.10 -3.68 -3.49
C ASP A 162 -7.78 -2.23 -3.08
N PRO A 163 -6.52 -1.79 -3.25
CA PRO A 163 -6.08 -0.47 -2.83
C PRO A 163 -6.72 0.67 -3.63
N SER A 164 -7.35 0.40 -4.78
CA SER A 164 -8.03 1.42 -5.58
C SER A 164 -9.22 2.06 -4.86
N HIS A 165 -9.73 1.41 -3.83
CA HIS A 165 -10.82 1.91 -3.00
C HIS A 165 -10.38 2.77 -1.80
N ILE A 166 -9.07 2.82 -1.49
CA ILE A 166 -8.55 3.64 -0.41
C ILE A 166 -8.64 5.11 -0.81
N VAL A 167 -9.44 5.89 -0.08
CA VAL A 167 -9.59 7.34 -0.29
C VAL A 167 -8.86 8.16 0.77
N ALA A 168 -8.54 7.58 1.92
CA ALA A 168 -7.69 8.21 2.94
C ALA A 168 -7.06 7.18 3.88
N ILE A 169 -5.84 7.50 4.33
CA ILE A 169 -5.20 6.90 5.51
C ILE A 169 -4.90 8.08 6.44
N THR A 170 -5.48 8.11 7.64
CA THR A 170 -5.44 9.27 8.52
C THR A 170 -5.29 8.89 9.99
N HIS A 171 -4.79 9.81 10.81
CA HIS A 171 -4.83 9.73 12.27
C HIS A 171 -6.13 10.30 12.87
N ASP A 172 -6.84 11.13 12.10
CA ASP A 172 -8.04 11.80 12.53
C ASP A 172 -9.22 10.82 12.62
N GLU A 173 -10.17 11.09 13.52
CA GLU A 173 -11.42 10.36 13.66
C GLU A 173 -12.52 10.91 12.73
N TYR A 174 -12.12 11.51 11.62
CA TYR A 174 -13.04 12.02 10.61
C TYR A 174 -12.43 12.00 9.19
N TYR A 175 -13.34 12.10 8.20
CA TYR A 175 -13.00 12.27 6.79
C TYR A 175 -13.99 13.24 6.13
N LYS A 176 -13.47 14.28 5.45
CA LYS A 176 -14.30 15.22 4.71
C LYS A 176 -14.78 14.57 3.42
N LEU A 177 -16.09 14.39 3.33
CA LEU A 177 -16.73 13.77 2.17
C LEU A 177 -16.72 14.73 0.98
N PRO A 178 -16.39 14.27 -0.24
CA PRO A 178 -16.46 15.09 -1.46
C PRO A 178 -17.94 15.19 -1.90
N TYR A 179 -18.70 16.07 -1.23
CA TYR A 179 -20.11 16.26 -1.58
C TYR A 179 -20.23 16.92 -2.95
N GLU A 180 -21.02 16.32 -3.84
CA GLU A 180 -21.28 16.80 -5.19
C GLU A 180 -22.67 17.47 -5.24
N ASP A 181 -23.73 16.72 -5.46
CA ASP A 181 -25.10 17.26 -5.63
C ASP A 181 -26.17 16.40 -4.93
N GLY A 182 -25.77 15.46 -4.12
CA GLY A 182 -26.66 14.55 -3.43
C GLY A 182 -27.32 13.51 -4.34
N LYS A 183 -26.77 13.21 -5.51
CA LYS A 183 -27.34 12.22 -6.44
C LYS A 183 -26.71 10.85 -6.32
N THR A 184 -25.40 10.78 -6.16
CA THR A 184 -24.65 9.52 -6.16
C THR A 184 -24.60 8.91 -4.76
N LYS A 185 -24.80 7.59 -4.67
CA LYS A 185 -24.70 6.84 -3.41
C LYS A 185 -23.47 5.95 -3.42
N TYR A 186 -22.63 6.13 -2.42
CA TYR A 186 -21.46 5.30 -2.17
C TYR A 186 -21.61 4.52 -0.86
N ARG A 187 -20.78 3.48 -0.72
CA ARG A 187 -20.56 2.80 0.55
C ARG A 187 -19.18 3.16 1.05
N TYR A 188 -19.13 3.95 2.13
CA TYR A 188 -17.90 4.19 2.85
C TYR A 188 -17.67 3.09 3.87
N VAL A 189 -16.43 2.64 3.97
CA VAL A 189 -15.99 1.60 4.90
C VAL A 189 -14.80 2.16 5.67
N VAL A 190 -14.78 2.01 6.99
CA VAL A 190 -13.69 2.48 7.84
C VAL A 190 -13.16 1.32 8.67
N THR A 191 -11.85 1.20 8.69
CA THR A 191 -11.09 0.29 9.54
C THR A 191 -10.14 1.07 10.43
N ALA A 192 -9.62 0.42 11.46
CA ALA A 192 -8.55 0.94 12.31
C ALA A 192 -7.30 0.08 12.14
N LEU A 193 -6.14 0.71 12.12
CA LEU A 193 -4.83 0.05 12.15
C LEU A 193 -4.17 0.34 13.50
N ASP A 194 -3.54 -0.65 14.10
CA ASP A 194 -2.61 -0.44 15.22
C ASP A 194 -1.24 0.02 14.70
N ARG A 195 -0.28 0.19 15.63
CA ARG A 195 1.09 0.60 15.27
C ARG A 195 1.92 -0.48 14.57
N LEU A 196 1.46 -1.72 14.51
CA LEU A 196 2.05 -2.84 13.76
C LEU A 196 1.28 -3.13 12.46
N HIS A 197 0.34 -2.25 12.10
CA HIS A 197 -0.48 -2.30 10.89
C HIS A 197 -1.45 -3.49 10.82
N ASN A 198 -1.79 -4.10 11.96
CA ASN A 198 -2.89 -5.04 12.01
C ASN A 198 -4.21 -4.30 11.76
N GLU A 199 -4.99 -4.76 10.77
CA GLU A 199 -6.22 -4.09 10.37
C GLU A 199 -7.44 -4.69 11.05
N SER A 200 -8.27 -3.83 11.62
CA SER A 200 -9.50 -4.21 12.33
C SER A 200 -10.59 -4.74 11.38
N LYS A 201 -11.62 -5.37 11.96
CA LYS A 201 -12.88 -5.55 11.25
C LYS A 201 -13.47 -4.20 10.84
N SER A 202 -14.07 -4.16 9.66
CA SER A 202 -14.60 -2.94 9.07
C SER A 202 -15.97 -2.54 9.63
N VAL A 203 -16.27 -1.24 9.56
CA VAL A 203 -17.61 -0.68 9.74
C VAL A 203 -17.98 0.12 8.50
N SER A 204 -19.20 -0.02 8.02
CA SER A 204 -19.62 0.64 6.79
C SER A 204 -20.88 1.50 6.93
N LYS A 205 -20.97 2.53 6.09
CA LYS A 205 -22.15 3.41 5.97
C LYS A 205 -22.42 3.72 4.51
N LYS A 206 -23.68 3.60 4.10
CA LYS A 206 -24.11 4.12 2.78
C LYS A 206 -24.37 5.61 2.92
N ILE A 207 -23.75 6.39 2.06
CA ILE A 207 -23.80 7.86 2.07
C ILE A 207 -24.17 8.33 0.69
N LYS A 208 -24.98 9.36 0.62
CA LYS A 208 -25.40 10.04 -0.61
C LYS A 208 -24.62 11.34 -0.73
N LEU A 209 -23.83 11.47 -1.80
CA LEU A 209 -22.99 12.63 -2.08
C LEU A 209 -23.52 13.45 -3.26
#